data_7711bfa45cb57eecb45dc271ca701fd4
#
_entry.id   7711bfa45cb57eecb45dc271ca701fd4
#
_cell.length_a   1.000
_cell.length_b   1.000
_cell.length_c   1.000
_cell.angle_alpha   90.00
_cell.angle_beta   90.00
_cell.angle_gamma   90.00
#
_symmetry.space_group_name_H-M   'P 1'
#
loop_
_entity.id
_entity.type
_entity.pdbx_description
1 polymer ?
#
loop_
_entity_poly.entity_id
_entity_poly.type
_entity_poly.pdbx_seq_one_letter_code
_entity_poly.pdbx_strand_id
1 'polypeptide(L)'
;MALHAKIIALATVLALAACGGEQPANNSSTSAVSADVAVNPSNTNSVAESNSNPAWQTLNIGTEANFPPLRYIDENQEVTGFHVDIIKAAAKAAELNVKFVITSDIKKLNLLPNNPNYQVILGTFADNEENRKFADFSNPIVSSKFMVFLKQESGKGEGTLDDLKGKKISIDSYYAKNPTLKDAVVKATGSESNLVIKDRYFLAWQAMARGEADAVFSDNLMFLHTEEIHKDQVNYGYKAVDLSLPNNATILFDKSQTELLNKFNKGLEEIKKNGQYDTIQKKWFGDIS
;
A
#
# COMPACT_ATOMS: atom_id res chain seq x y z
N MET A 1 -55.40 -31.42 -8.80
CA MET A 1 -55.40 -31.97 -7.43
C MET A 1 -54.66 -30.98 -6.55
N ALA A 2 -55.38 -30.32 -5.69
CA ALA A 2 -54.89 -29.32 -4.71
C ALA A 2 -54.51 -29.99 -3.42
N LEU A 3 -53.51 -29.46 -2.73
CA LEU A 3 -53.37 -29.55 -1.24
C LEU A 3 -52.35 -28.49 -0.82
N HIS A 4 -52.76 -27.40 -0.36
CA HIS A 4 -53.07 -26.87 0.99
C HIS A 4 -51.84 -26.57 1.86
N ALA A 5 -51.73 -25.29 2.14
CA ALA A 5 -50.92 -24.54 3.09
C ALA A 5 -50.95 -25.08 4.51
N LYS A 6 -49.90 -24.80 5.29
CA LYS A 6 -50.02 -24.46 6.72
C LYS A 6 -48.99 -23.41 7.11
N ILE A 7 -49.52 -22.25 7.45
CA ILE A 7 -48.91 -21.16 8.16
C ILE A 7 -48.99 -21.54 9.66
N ILE A 8 -47.87 -21.40 10.39
CA ILE A 8 -47.90 -21.36 11.86
C ILE A 8 -47.21 -20.08 12.29
N ALA A 9 -48.00 -19.14 12.76
CA ALA A 9 -47.61 -17.97 13.52
C ALA A 9 -47.49 -18.36 14.99
N LEU A 10 -46.42 -18.00 15.66
CA LEU A 10 -46.31 -18.03 17.09
C LEU A 10 -45.90 -16.69 17.62
N ALA A 11 -46.85 -16.01 18.21
CA ALA A 11 -46.69 -14.81 19.01
C ALA A 11 -46.38 -15.21 20.44
N THR A 12 -45.39 -14.59 21.09
CA THR A 12 -45.26 -14.67 22.57
C THR A 12 -44.95 -13.30 23.14
N VAL A 13 -45.75 -13.00 24.11
CA VAL A 13 -46.10 -11.83 24.88
C VAL A 13 -44.95 -11.33 25.80
N LEU A 14 -44.91 -9.97 25.92
CA LEU A 14 -44.19 -9.25 26.97
C LEU A 14 -44.65 -9.60 28.37
N ALA A 15 -43.70 -9.63 29.33
CA ALA A 15 -44.01 -9.39 30.75
C ALA A 15 -43.00 -8.40 31.33
N LEU A 16 -43.46 -7.21 31.69
CA LEU A 16 -42.81 -6.28 32.59
C LEU A 16 -42.93 -6.77 34.03
N ALA A 17 -41.85 -6.68 34.79
CA ALA A 17 -41.90 -6.67 36.26
C ALA A 17 -40.97 -5.56 36.75
N ALA A 18 -41.57 -4.54 37.29
CA ALA A 18 -40.94 -3.51 38.11
C ALA A 18 -40.92 -3.96 39.56
N CYS A 19 -39.81 -3.79 40.27
CA CYS A 19 -39.80 -3.64 41.73
C CYS A 19 -38.59 -2.78 42.10
N GLY A 20 -38.89 -1.72 42.82
CA GLY A 20 -37.99 -0.75 43.38
C GLY A 20 -37.39 -1.21 44.72
N GLY A 21 -36.35 -0.54 45.14
CA GLY A 21 -35.69 -0.74 46.44
C GLY A 21 -34.69 0.42 46.65
N GLU A 22 -34.89 1.09 47.77
CA GLU A 22 -34.35 2.37 48.19
C GLU A 22 -32.85 2.49 48.35
N GLN A 23 -32.40 3.74 48.24
CA GLN A 23 -31.07 4.29 48.53
C GLN A 23 -30.86 4.42 50.08
N PRO A 24 -29.64 4.44 50.56
CA PRO A 24 -29.24 5.55 51.41
C PRO A 24 -28.00 6.33 50.88
N ALA A 25 -28.13 7.61 50.99
CA ALA A 25 -27.08 8.60 50.78
C ALA A 25 -25.95 8.47 51.80
N ASN A 26 -24.70 8.67 51.35
CA ASN A 26 -23.72 9.25 52.23
C ASN A 26 -22.77 10.17 51.45
N ASN A 27 -22.65 11.36 51.95
CA ASN A 27 -21.80 12.47 51.57
C ASN A 27 -20.32 12.14 51.70
N SER A 28 -19.45 12.57 50.74
CA SER A 28 -18.34 13.46 51.10
C SER A 28 -17.47 13.78 49.87
N SER A 29 -17.25 15.08 49.72
CA SER A 29 -16.05 15.78 49.24
C SER A 29 -15.70 15.75 47.74
N THR A 30 -16.07 16.84 47.12
CA THR A 30 -15.41 17.51 45.98
C THR A 30 -13.89 17.50 46.08
N SER A 31 -13.24 16.92 45.05
CA SER A 31 -11.92 17.35 44.64
C SER A 31 -11.93 17.29 43.11
N ALA A 32 -12.01 18.47 42.49
CA ALA A 32 -11.78 18.68 41.10
C ALA A 32 -10.31 18.37 40.80
N VAL A 33 -10.06 17.26 40.14
CA VAL A 33 -8.76 17.00 39.49
C VAL A 33 -8.99 17.26 38.02
N SER A 34 -8.54 18.42 37.56
CA SER A 34 -8.30 18.70 36.15
C SER A 34 -7.16 17.80 35.72
N ALA A 35 -7.50 16.70 35.10
CA ALA A 35 -6.51 15.89 34.37
C ALA A 35 -6.35 16.51 32.98
N ASP A 36 -5.38 17.39 32.83
CA ASP A 36 -4.75 17.67 31.56
C ASP A 36 -4.22 16.33 31.03
N VAL A 37 -4.96 15.70 30.13
CA VAL A 37 -4.46 14.61 29.31
C VAL A 37 -3.50 15.25 28.32
N ALA A 38 -2.24 15.31 28.72
CA ALA A 38 -1.13 15.52 27.80
C ALA A 38 -1.17 14.37 26.79
N VAL A 39 -1.71 14.66 25.59
CA VAL A 39 -1.58 13.80 24.42
C VAL A 39 -0.11 13.72 24.11
N ASN A 40 0.51 12.62 24.51
CA ASN A 40 1.92 12.34 24.21
C ASN A 40 1.98 11.87 22.72
N PRO A 41 2.52 12.67 21.78
CA PRO A 41 2.58 12.33 20.37
C PRO A 41 3.88 11.60 20.10
N SER A 42 4.03 10.35 20.52
CA SER A 42 5.14 9.52 20.07
C SER A 42 4.92 8.04 20.41
N ASN A 43 3.93 7.44 19.76
CA ASN A 43 3.87 5.97 19.72
C ASN A 43 4.63 5.51 18.45
N THR A 44 5.95 5.63 18.44
CA THR A 44 6.81 5.02 17.44
C THR A 44 7.11 3.59 17.90
N ASN A 45 6.34 2.64 17.39
CA ASN A 45 6.68 1.23 17.56
C ASN A 45 7.88 0.91 16.64
N SER A 46 9.05 0.71 17.23
CA SER A 46 10.23 0.28 16.48
C SER A 46 10.35 -1.24 16.52
N VAL A 47 10.32 -1.87 15.35
CA VAL A 47 10.61 -3.30 15.21
C VAL A 47 12.08 -3.44 14.83
N ALA A 48 12.90 -3.99 15.76
CA ALA A 48 14.30 -4.28 15.50
C ALA A 48 14.45 -5.68 14.92
N GLU A 49 15.22 -5.82 13.83
CA GLU A 49 15.54 -7.16 13.29
C GLU A 49 16.48 -7.93 14.24
N SER A 50 16.19 -9.23 14.41
CA SER A 50 16.90 -10.15 15.29
C SER A 50 18.33 -10.53 14.83
N ASN A 51 18.79 -10.07 13.66
CA ASN A 51 20.08 -10.42 13.05
C ASN A 51 20.94 -9.20 12.66
N SER A 52 21.02 -8.18 13.52
CA SER A 52 21.88 -7.02 13.27
C SER A 52 23.36 -7.32 13.54
N ASN A 53 24.24 -6.90 12.65
CA ASN A 53 25.68 -6.91 12.88
C ASN A 53 26.08 -5.64 13.64
N PRO A 54 26.64 -5.74 14.86
CA PRO A 54 26.95 -4.56 15.66
C PRO A 54 28.06 -3.66 15.08
N ALA A 55 28.84 -4.15 14.10
CA ALA A 55 29.84 -3.36 13.40
C ALA A 55 29.25 -2.50 12.24
N TRP A 56 28.01 -2.75 11.85
CA TRP A 56 27.39 -2.07 10.71
C TRP A 56 26.57 -0.86 11.17
N GLN A 57 26.56 0.19 10.34
CA GLN A 57 25.65 1.32 10.52
C GLN A 57 24.21 0.88 10.29
N THR A 58 23.26 1.52 10.99
CA THR A 58 21.84 1.19 10.89
C THR A 58 21.09 2.26 10.09
N LEU A 59 20.36 1.82 9.08
CA LEU A 59 19.32 2.61 8.40
C LEU A 59 18.03 2.55 9.23
N ASN A 60 17.72 3.64 9.93
CA ASN A 60 16.40 3.78 10.57
C ASN A 60 15.44 4.36 9.52
N ILE A 61 14.45 3.57 9.11
CA ILE A 61 13.55 3.88 7.99
C ILE A 61 12.15 4.14 8.51
N GLY A 62 11.69 5.39 8.46
CA GLY A 62 10.30 5.75 8.73
C GLY A 62 9.39 5.26 7.61
N THR A 63 8.29 4.59 7.94
CA THR A 63 7.32 4.11 6.96
C THR A 63 5.92 3.96 7.53
N GLU A 64 4.90 4.03 6.68
CA GLU A 64 3.57 3.45 6.92
C GLU A 64 3.57 2.02 6.37
N ALA A 65 3.31 1.04 7.22
CA ALA A 65 3.27 -0.37 6.81
C ALA A 65 1.81 -0.84 6.67
N ASN A 66 1.10 -0.30 5.67
CA ASN A 66 -0.31 -0.56 5.40
C ASN A 66 -0.63 -0.74 3.91
N PHE A 67 0.37 -1.07 3.09
CA PHE A 67 0.26 -1.16 1.64
C PHE A 67 0.76 -2.52 1.09
N PRO A 68 0.03 -3.63 1.35
CA PRO A 68 0.36 -4.93 0.80
C PRO A 68 0.20 -4.94 -0.74
N PRO A 69 1.02 -5.69 -1.48
CA PRO A 69 2.12 -6.56 -1.03
C PRO A 69 3.45 -5.84 -0.87
N LEU A 70 3.49 -4.51 -1.03
CA LEU A 70 4.73 -3.74 -1.16
C LEU A 70 5.40 -3.47 0.19
N ARG A 71 4.63 -3.07 1.21
CA ARG A 71 5.05 -2.85 2.60
C ARG A 71 3.86 -2.93 3.55
N TYR A 72 3.88 -3.83 4.48
CA TYR A 72 2.79 -4.04 5.45
C TYR A 72 3.30 -4.72 6.71
N ILE A 73 2.44 -4.79 7.73
CA ILE A 73 2.70 -5.55 8.96
C ILE A 73 2.08 -6.93 8.78
N ASP A 74 2.87 -7.99 8.95
CA ASP A 74 2.41 -9.37 8.87
C ASP A 74 1.76 -9.85 10.19
N GLU A 75 1.36 -11.11 10.24
CA GLU A 75 0.76 -11.75 11.41
C GLU A 75 1.70 -11.85 12.62
N ASN A 76 3.02 -11.79 12.39
CA ASN A 76 4.04 -11.78 13.43
C ASN A 76 4.37 -10.36 13.93
N GLN A 77 3.63 -9.34 13.49
CA GLN A 77 3.85 -7.93 13.77
C GLN A 77 5.17 -7.40 13.19
N GLU A 78 5.70 -8.03 12.14
CA GLU A 78 6.91 -7.60 11.44
C GLU A 78 6.59 -6.80 10.19
N VAL A 79 7.43 -5.80 9.88
CA VAL A 79 7.34 -5.05 8.63
C VAL A 79 7.90 -5.93 7.51
N THR A 80 7.04 -6.25 6.55
CA THR A 80 7.33 -7.12 5.41
C THR A 80 6.78 -6.53 4.10
N GLY A 81 7.09 -7.18 2.98
CA GLY A 81 6.63 -6.79 1.66
C GLY A 81 7.76 -6.72 0.64
N PHE A 82 7.40 -6.57 -0.64
CA PHE A 82 8.37 -6.55 -1.72
C PHE A 82 9.42 -5.44 -1.57
N HIS A 83 8.99 -4.20 -1.28
CA HIS A 83 9.92 -3.08 -1.04
C HIS A 83 10.84 -3.37 0.16
N VAL A 84 10.29 -3.98 1.21
CA VAL A 84 11.03 -4.33 2.42
C VAL A 84 12.12 -5.36 2.13
N ASP A 85 11.79 -6.42 1.38
CA ASP A 85 12.75 -7.46 1.01
C ASP A 85 13.87 -6.90 0.13
N ILE A 86 13.57 -6.02 -0.84
CA ILE A 86 14.58 -5.34 -1.65
C ILE A 86 15.50 -4.47 -0.79
N ILE A 87 14.92 -3.67 0.11
CA ILE A 87 15.68 -2.78 1.00
C ILE A 87 16.59 -3.60 1.93
N LYS A 88 16.09 -4.67 2.53
CA LYS A 88 16.86 -5.57 3.40
C LYS A 88 18.03 -6.22 2.64
N ALA A 89 17.77 -6.70 1.42
CA ALA A 89 18.80 -7.31 0.58
C ALA A 89 19.89 -6.30 0.16
N ALA A 90 19.48 -5.10 -0.30
CA ALA A 90 20.40 -4.05 -0.69
C ALA A 90 21.25 -3.54 0.51
N ALA A 91 20.63 -3.33 1.65
CA ALA A 91 21.32 -2.93 2.88
C ALA A 91 22.34 -3.99 3.32
N LYS A 92 21.95 -5.27 3.30
CA LYS A 92 22.88 -6.38 3.63
C LYS A 92 24.08 -6.44 2.69
N ALA A 93 23.87 -6.26 1.38
CA ALA A 93 24.96 -6.20 0.40
C ALA A 93 25.87 -4.98 0.60
N ALA A 94 25.35 -3.90 1.19
CA ALA A 94 26.08 -2.68 1.53
C ALA A 94 26.69 -2.70 2.94
N GLU A 95 26.63 -3.81 3.67
CA GLU A 95 27.04 -3.89 5.08
C GLU A 95 26.34 -2.87 5.97
N LEU A 96 25.01 -2.76 5.82
CA LEU A 96 24.12 -1.91 6.60
C LEU A 96 23.06 -2.75 7.31
N ASN A 97 22.75 -2.39 8.56
CA ASN A 97 21.55 -2.88 9.25
C ASN A 97 20.32 -2.07 8.83
N VAL A 98 19.15 -2.65 9.00
CA VAL A 98 17.85 -1.97 8.76
C VAL A 98 16.99 -2.02 10.02
N LYS A 99 16.34 -0.92 10.33
CA LYS A 99 15.32 -0.82 11.37
C LYS A 99 14.14 -0.02 10.83
N PHE A 100 12.95 -0.60 10.80
CA PHE A 100 11.73 0.11 10.40
C PHE A 100 11.10 0.80 11.61
N VAL A 101 10.67 2.04 11.41
CA VAL A 101 9.96 2.88 12.38
C VAL A 101 8.59 3.17 11.80
N ILE A 102 7.54 2.59 12.39
CA ILE A 102 6.18 2.79 11.94
C ILE A 102 5.69 4.16 12.39
N THR A 103 5.33 4.99 11.44
CA THR A 103 4.87 6.36 11.70
C THR A 103 4.04 6.91 10.55
N SER A 104 3.06 7.75 10.87
CA SER A 104 2.29 8.53 9.88
C SER A 104 2.97 9.84 9.48
N ASP A 105 4.01 10.26 10.21
CA ASP A 105 4.70 11.54 10.00
C ASP A 105 5.49 11.57 8.70
N ILE A 106 5.75 10.42 8.08
CA ILE A 106 6.41 10.35 6.77
C ILE A 106 5.69 11.16 5.69
N LYS A 107 4.39 11.44 5.84
CA LYS A 107 3.63 12.30 4.92
C LYS A 107 4.11 13.75 4.91
N LYS A 108 4.87 14.13 5.91
CA LYS A 108 5.42 15.48 6.09
C LYS A 108 6.92 15.43 5.85
N LEU A 109 7.34 15.44 4.58
CA LEU A 109 8.74 15.31 4.21
C LEU A 109 9.66 16.36 4.84
N ASN A 110 9.12 17.54 5.12
CA ASN A 110 9.84 18.61 5.83
C ASN A 110 10.22 18.24 7.29
N LEU A 111 9.70 17.16 7.84
CA LEU A 111 10.10 16.62 9.15
C LEU A 111 11.28 15.63 9.07
N LEU A 112 11.72 15.24 7.87
CA LEU A 112 12.86 14.35 7.71
C LEU A 112 14.17 14.98 8.18
N PRO A 113 14.51 16.24 7.81
CA PRO A 113 15.77 16.84 8.24
C PRO A 113 15.90 16.85 9.77
N ASN A 114 16.99 16.24 10.26
CA ASN A 114 17.30 16.10 11.68
C ASN A 114 16.25 15.34 12.51
N ASN A 115 15.48 14.45 11.91
CA ASN A 115 14.52 13.62 12.64
C ASN A 115 15.26 12.68 13.61
N PRO A 116 14.92 12.65 14.93
CA PRO A 116 15.66 11.85 15.91
C PRO A 116 15.38 10.34 15.80
N ASN A 117 14.30 9.93 15.15
CA ASN A 117 13.84 8.54 15.11
C ASN A 117 14.25 7.80 13.83
N TYR A 118 14.34 8.52 12.70
CA TYR A 118 14.70 7.95 11.40
C TYR A 118 15.40 9.00 10.53
N GLN A 119 16.35 8.55 9.72
CA GLN A 119 17.07 9.38 8.75
C GLN A 119 16.74 9.01 7.29
N VAL A 120 15.86 8.01 7.12
CA VAL A 120 15.41 7.53 5.81
C VAL A 120 13.89 7.40 5.83
N ILE A 121 13.23 7.65 4.70
CA ILE A 121 11.80 7.42 4.52
C ILE A 121 11.56 6.42 3.39
N LEU A 122 10.70 5.43 3.65
CA LEU A 122 10.04 4.62 2.64
C LEU A 122 8.59 5.08 2.51
N GLY A 123 8.31 5.85 1.48
CA GLY A 123 6.99 6.42 1.22
C GLY A 123 6.72 6.59 -0.27
N THR A 124 5.61 7.25 -0.60
CA THR A 124 5.25 7.56 -1.99
C THR A 124 5.44 9.06 -2.22
N PHE A 125 6.61 9.42 -2.74
CA PHE A 125 6.98 10.79 -3.04
C PHE A 125 7.45 10.90 -4.48
N ALA A 126 6.98 11.93 -5.18
CA ALA A 126 7.50 12.26 -6.49
C ALA A 126 8.92 12.81 -6.38
N ASP A 127 9.80 12.37 -7.25
CA ASP A 127 11.14 12.97 -7.38
C ASP A 127 10.99 14.29 -8.18
N ASN A 128 10.94 15.40 -7.46
CA ASN A 128 10.79 16.74 -8.00
C ASN A 128 11.59 17.76 -7.18
N GLU A 129 11.74 18.97 -7.69
CA GLU A 129 12.52 20.04 -7.06
C GLU A 129 12.04 20.41 -5.66
N GLU A 130 10.72 20.33 -5.41
CA GLU A 130 10.15 20.65 -4.09
C GLU A 130 10.58 19.64 -3.05
N ASN A 131 10.42 18.36 -3.34
CA ASN A 131 10.80 17.28 -2.42
C ASN A 131 12.32 17.18 -2.24
N ARG A 132 13.09 17.46 -3.29
CA ARG A 132 14.56 17.53 -3.23
C ARG A 132 15.11 18.65 -2.34
N LYS A 133 14.28 19.59 -1.89
CA LYS A 133 14.68 20.56 -0.84
C LYS A 133 14.94 19.89 0.50
N PHE A 134 14.21 18.81 0.79
CA PHE A 134 14.21 18.15 2.10
C PHE A 134 14.97 16.82 2.13
N ALA A 135 15.10 16.14 0.98
CA ALA A 135 15.69 14.80 0.93
C ALA A 135 16.46 14.57 -0.36
N ASP A 136 17.41 13.63 -0.30
CA ASP A 136 18.03 13.01 -1.47
C ASP A 136 17.39 11.65 -1.76
N PHE A 137 17.18 11.35 -3.03
CA PHE A 137 16.51 10.14 -3.49
C PHE A 137 17.52 9.06 -3.83
N SER A 138 17.25 7.81 -3.42
CA SER A 138 18.03 6.65 -3.87
C SER A 138 17.82 6.39 -5.37
N ASN A 139 18.66 5.54 -5.95
CA ASN A 139 18.30 4.85 -7.17
C ASN A 139 16.96 4.11 -6.96
N PRO A 140 16.14 3.91 -8.01
CA PRO A 140 14.89 3.19 -7.89
C PRO A 140 15.09 1.80 -7.28
N ILE A 141 14.47 1.55 -6.11
CA ILE A 141 14.42 0.23 -5.49
C ILE A 141 13.48 -0.68 -6.26
N VAL A 142 12.47 -0.10 -6.91
CA VAL A 142 11.53 -0.79 -7.79
C VAL A 142 11.24 0.10 -8.97
N SER A 143 11.21 -0.48 -10.17
CA SER A 143 10.72 0.17 -11.38
C SER A 143 9.45 -0.53 -11.81
N SER A 144 8.33 0.18 -11.78
CA SER A 144 7.03 -0.26 -12.23
C SER A 144 6.37 0.78 -13.13
N LYS A 145 5.20 0.47 -13.66
CA LYS A 145 4.44 1.35 -14.54
C LYS A 145 2.97 1.33 -14.17
N PHE A 146 2.30 2.45 -14.35
CA PHE A 146 0.85 2.48 -14.40
C PHE A 146 0.35 2.02 -15.77
N MET A 147 -0.53 1.04 -15.76
CA MET A 147 -1.08 0.41 -16.95
C MET A 147 -2.60 0.25 -16.84
N VAL A 148 -3.24 0.00 -17.96
CA VAL A 148 -4.63 -0.45 -18.01
C VAL A 148 -4.65 -1.91 -18.43
N PHE A 149 -5.30 -2.75 -17.64
CA PHE A 149 -5.49 -4.17 -17.93
C PHE A 149 -6.91 -4.39 -18.43
N LEU A 150 -7.03 -4.56 -19.74
CA LEU A 150 -8.30 -4.77 -20.43
C LEU A 150 -8.65 -6.25 -20.40
N LYS A 151 -9.81 -6.58 -19.81
CA LYS A 151 -10.30 -7.95 -19.74
C LYS A 151 -10.61 -8.52 -21.12
N GLN A 152 -10.25 -9.78 -21.35
CA GLN A 152 -10.62 -10.57 -22.52
C GLN A 152 -11.00 -11.99 -22.12
N GLU A 153 -11.49 -12.79 -23.07
CA GLU A 153 -11.99 -14.14 -22.77
C GLU A 153 -10.90 -15.07 -22.24
N SER A 154 -9.72 -15.02 -22.83
CA SER A 154 -8.59 -15.88 -22.41
C SER A 154 -7.25 -15.32 -22.86
N GLY A 155 -6.17 -15.84 -22.26
CA GLY A 155 -4.77 -15.50 -22.61
C GLY A 155 -4.33 -14.17 -22.01
N LYS A 156 -3.03 -13.91 -22.17
CA LYS A 156 -2.39 -12.65 -21.76
C LYS A 156 -1.70 -12.06 -22.98
N GLY A 157 -1.75 -10.75 -23.15
CA GLY A 157 -1.14 -10.08 -24.29
C GLY A 157 -0.96 -8.59 -24.08
N GLU A 158 -0.34 -7.96 -25.06
CA GLU A 158 -0.21 -6.52 -25.12
C GLU A 158 -1.42 -5.90 -25.84
N GLY A 159 -1.85 -4.75 -25.37
CA GLY A 159 -2.89 -3.94 -26.00
C GLY A 159 -2.34 -2.58 -26.41
N THR A 160 -3.15 -1.81 -27.09
CA THR A 160 -2.85 -0.46 -27.57
C THR A 160 -3.80 0.56 -26.95
N LEU A 161 -3.47 1.85 -27.03
CA LEU A 161 -4.36 2.91 -26.58
C LEU A 161 -5.70 2.92 -27.32
N ASP A 162 -5.73 2.44 -28.57
CA ASP A 162 -6.96 2.34 -29.34
C ASP A 162 -7.93 1.29 -28.79
N ASP A 163 -7.42 0.24 -28.15
CA ASP A 163 -8.26 -0.76 -27.49
C ASP A 163 -9.06 -0.18 -26.30
N LEU A 164 -8.64 0.97 -25.75
CA LEU A 164 -9.26 1.61 -24.58
C LEU A 164 -10.38 2.61 -24.97
N LYS A 165 -10.50 3.00 -26.23
CA LYS A 165 -11.51 3.99 -26.67
C LYS A 165 -12.92 3.53 -26.30
N GLY A 166 -13.65 4.37 -25.59
CA GLY A 166 -15.02 4.11 -25.14
C GLY A 166 -15.17 3.02 -24.07
N LYS A 167 -14.07 2.43 -23.57
CA LYS A 167 -14.10 1.39 -22.55
C LYS A 167 -14.31 1.97 -21.15
N LYS A 168 -15.06 1.26 -20.32
CA LYS A 168 -15.19 1.58 -18.89
C LYS A 168 -13.97 1.07 -18.13
N ILE A 169 -13.26 1.98 -17.49
CA ILE A 169 -12.06 1.68 -16.72
C ILE A 169 -12.34 1.86 -15.23
N SER A 170 -12.19 0.80 -14.46
CA SER A 170 -12.20 0.92 -13.00
C SER A 170 -10.86 1.45 -12.48
N ILE A 171 -10.94 2.37 -11.53
CA ILE A 171 -9.80 3.03 -10.91
C ILE A 171 -10.08 3.24 -9.43
N ASP A 172 -9.08 3.07 -8.57
CA ASP A 172 -9.27 3.38 -7.15
C ASP A 172 -9.28 4.90 -6.88
N SER A 173 -9.92 5.28 -5.78
CA SER A 173 -10.12 6.68 -5.41
C SER A 173 -8.81 7.42 -5.08
N TYR A 174 -7.76 6.71 -4.68
CA TYR A 174 -6.45 7.31 -4.41
C TYR A 174 -5.80 7.76 -5.72
N TYR A 175 -5.77 6.88 -6.74
CA TYR A 175 -5.25 7.23 -8.07
C TYR A 175 -6.16 8.22 -8.80
N ALA A 176 -7.48 8.10 -8.66
CA ALA A 176 -8.44 9.03 -9.26
C ALA A 176 -8.33 10.47 -8.72
N LYS A 177 -7.77 10.67 -7.52
CA LYS A 177 -7.47 12.01 -6.96
C LYS A 177 -6.18 12.61 -7.49
N ASN A 178 -5.31 11.84 -8.15
CA ASN A 178 -4.11 12.35 -8.80
C ASN A 178 -4.48 12.83 -10.22
N PRO A 179 -4.39 14.15 -10.51
CA PRO A 179 -4.82 14.70 -11.80
C PRO A 179 -4.08 14.06 -12.97
N THR A 180 -2.75 13.88 -12.87
CA THR A 180 -1.93 13.30 -13.93
C THR A 180 -2.39 11.88 -14.30
N LEU A 181 -2.66 11.05 -13.31
CA LEU A 181 -3.09 9.66 -13.52
C LEU A 181 -4.52 9.62 -14.08
N LYS A 182 -5.43 10.39 -13.47
CA LYS A 182 -6.83 10.51 -13.93
C LYS A 182 -6.89 10.98 -15.37
N ASP A 183 -6.21 12.07 -15.70
CA ASP A 183 -6.24 12.68 -17.04
C ASP A 183 -5.68 11.74 -18.10
N ALA A 184 -4.64 10.95 -17.77
CA ALA A 184 -4.10 9.95 -18.69
C ALA A 184 -5.15 8.88 -19.04
N VAL A 185 -5.88 8.37 -18.04
CA VAL A 185 -6.96 7.39 -18.28
C VAL A 185 -8.12 8.01 -19.05
N VAL A 186 -8.55 9.23 -18.68
CA VAL A 186 -9.62 9.96 -19.41
C VAL A 186 -9.23 10.18 -20.87
N LYS A 187 -7.99 10.60 -21.13
CA LYS A 187 -7.47 10.78 -22.49
C LYS A 187 -7.47 9.47 -23.29
N ALA A 188 -7.09 8.36 -22.66
CA ALA A 188 -7.06 7.05 -23.32
C ALA A 188 -8.46 6.54 -23.65
N THR A 189 -9.46 6.78 -22.79
CA THR A 189 -10.86 6.35 -23.00
C THR A 189 -11.70 7.31 -23.82
N GLY A 190 -11.30 8.58 -23.89
CA GLY A 190 -12.00 9.67 -24.56
C GLY A 190 -13.06 10.38 -23.71
N SER A 191 -13.36 9.93 -22.50
CA SER A 191 -14.36 10.58 -21.62
C SER A 191 -14.18 10.25 -20.15
N GLU A 192 -14.40 11.23 -19.28
CA GLU A 192 -14.45 11.02 -17.81
C GLU A 192 -15.62 10.12 -17.39
N SER A 193 -16.73 10.11 -18.15
CA SER A 193 -17.88 9.22 -17.88
C SER A 193 -17.55 7.74 -18.00
N ASN A 194 -16.41 7.40 -18.57
CA ASN A 194 -15.91 6.04 -18.67
C ASN A 194 -15.16 5.56 -17.43
N LEU A 195 -14.94 6.43 -16.42
CA LEU A 195 -14.31 6.05 -15.17
C LEU A 195 -15.31 5.43 -14.19
N VAL A 196 -14.96 4.27 -13.63
CA VAL A 196 -15.69 3.59 -12.56
C VAL A 196 -14.82 3.68 -11.30
N ILE A 197 -15.04 4.73 -10.50
CA ILE A 197 -14.23 4.99 -9.30
C ILE A 197 -14.68 4.07 -8.16
N LYS A 198 -13.73 3.39 -7.53
CA LYS A 198 -13.92 2.51 -6.37
C LYS A 198 -13.06 2.98 -5.20
N ASP A 199 -13.47 2.70 -3.98
CA ASP A 199 -12.78 3.19 -2.78
C ASP A 199 -11.34 2.64 -2.61
N ARG A 200 -11.09 1.42 -3.09
CA ARG A 200 -9.82 0.71 -2.98
C ARG A 200 -9.49 -0.05 -4.26
N TYR A 201 -8.22 -0.28 -4.50
CA TYR A 201 -7.72 -1.04 -5.65
C TYR A 201 -8.41 -2.40 -5.81
N PHE A 202 -8.53 -3.20 -4.74
CA PHE A 202 -9.14 -4.52 -4.83
C PHE A 202 -10.60 -4.47 -5.34
N LEU A 203 -11.36 -3.45 -4.95
CA LEU A 203 -12.72 -3.23 -5.48
C LEU A 203 -12.71 -2.79 -6.95
N ALA A 204 -11.69 -2.04 -7.38
CA ALA A 204 -11.54 -1.68 -8.78
C ALA A 204 -11.20 -2.91 -9.63
N TRP A 205 -10.27 -3.76 -9.15
CA TRP A 205 -9.98 -5.03 -9.80
C TRP A 205 -11.21 -5.94 -9.86
N GLN A 206 -11.97 -6.09 -8.76
CA GLN A 206 -13.21 -6.87 -8.74
C GLN A 206 -14.25 -6.35 -9.74
N ALA A 207 -14.35 -5.03 -9.91
CA ALA A 207 -15.29 -4.44 -10.88
C ALA A 207 -14.97 -4.90 -12.31
N MET A 208 -13.70 -4.96 -12.70
CA MET A 208 -13.27 -5.55 -13.96
C MET A 208 -13.54 -7.07 -13.98
N ALA A 209 -13.13 -7.79 -12.95
CA ALA A 209 -13.30 -9.25 -12.90
C ALA A 209 -14.76 -9.67 -13.09
N ARG A 210 -15.69 -8.94 -12.49
CA ARG A 210 -17.15 -9.19 -12.57
C ARG A 210 -17.83 -8.59 -13.80
N GLY A 211 -17.12 -7.81 -14.64
CA GLY A 211 -17.66 -7.18 -15.82
C GLY A 211 -18.48 -5.90 -15.56
N GLU A 212 -18.35 -5.28 -14.38
CA GLU A 212 -18.89 -3.94 -14.08
C GLU A 212 -18.10 -2.85 -14.83
N ALA A 213 -16.82 -3.13 -15.11
CA ALA A 213 -15.93 -2.36 -15.97
C ALA A 213 -15.26 -3.28 -17.00
N ASP A 214 -14.82 -2.73 -18.12
CA ASP A 214 -14.11 -3.48 -19.16
C ASP A 214 -12.65 -3.73 -18.78
N ALA A 215 -12.07 -2.83 -17.98
CA ALA A 215 -10.67 -2.87 -17.60
C ALA A 215 -10.44 -2.27 -16.21
N VAL A 216 -9.22 -2.47 -15.69
CA VAL A 216 -8.75 -1.83 -14.44
C VAL A 216 -7.46 -1.05 -14.70
N PHE A 217 -7.37 0.17 -14.16
CA PHE A 217 -6.14 0.95 -14.06
C PHE A 217 -5.40 0.58 -12.78
N SER A 218 -4.13 0.24 -12.91
CA SER A 218 -3.29 -0.16 -11.78
C SER A 218 -1.81 0.02 -12.06
N ASP A 219 -1.01 0.03 -10.98
CA ASP A 219 0.39 -0.36 -11.05
C ASP A 219 0.49 -1.82 -11.52
N ASN A 220 1.44 -2.12 -12.42
CA ASN A 220 1.57 -3.44 -13.00
C ASN A 220 1.91 -4.53 -11.97
N LEU A 221 2.74 -4.23 -10.97
CA LEU A 221 3.09 -5.21 -9.93
C LEU A 221 1.90 -5.51 -9.02
N MET A 222 1.10 -4.48 -8.67
CA MET A 222 -0.15 -4.68 -7.91
C MET A 222 -1.13 -5.57 -8.66
N PHE A 223 -1.28 -5.34 -9.97
CA PHE A 223 -2.16 -6.17 -10.80
C PHE A 223 -1.66 -7.62 -10.85
N LEU A 224 -0.40 -7.84 -11.18
CA LEU A 224 0.18 -9.19 -11.29
C LEU A 224 0.09 -9.97 -9.99
N HIS A 225 0.36 -9.31 -8.85
CA HIS A 225 0.20 -9.94 -7.55
C HIS A 225 -1.26 -10.36 -7.29
N THR A 226 -2.22 -9.47 -7.60
CA THR A 226 -3.65 -9.78 -7.39
C THR A 226 -4.10 -10.93 -8.27
N GLU A 227 -3.66 -10.98 -9.52
CA GLU A 227 -3.91 -12.11 -10.42
C GLU A 227 -3.31 -13.42 -9.89
N GLU A 228 -2.08 -13.38 -9.34
CA GLU A 228 -1.41 -14.58 -8.80
C GLU A 228 -2.12 -15.13 -7.57
N ILE A 229 -2.50 -14.29 -6.60
CA ILE A 229 -3.18 -14.76 -5.38
C ILE A 229 -4.64 -15.19 -5.62
N HIS A 230 -5.24 -14.77 -6.73
CA HIS A 230 -6.62 -15.13 -7.11
C HIS A 230 -6.69 -16.01 -8.37
N LYS A 231 -5.58 -16.58 -8.82
CA LYS A 231 -5.50 -17.34 -10.09
C LYS A 231 -6.52 -18.46 -10.22
N ASP A 232 -6.87 -19.13 -9.11
CA ASP A 232 -7.87 -20.20 -9.11
C ASP A 232 -9.33 -19.68 -9.23
N GLN A 233 -9.54 -18.37 -9.08
CA GLN A 233 -10.84 -17.70 -9.18
C GLN A 233 -10.97 -16.90 -10.49
N VAL A 234 -9.87 -16.68 -11.21
CA VAL A 234 -9.81 -15.92 -12.45
C VAL A 234 -10.05 -16.86 -13.63
N ASN A 235 -11.10 -16.60 -14.40
CA ASN A 235 -11.47 -17.36 -15.59
C ASN A 235 -11.47 -16.50 -16.86
N TYR A 236 -10.65 -15.46 -16.90
CA TYR A 236 -10.50 -14.53 -18.01
C TYR A 236 -9.02 -14.33 -18.35
N GLY A 237 -8.76 -13.72 -19.49
CA GLY A 237 -7.47 -13.19 -19.87
C GLY A 237 -7.46 -11.67 -19.84
N TYR A 238 -6.31 -11.06 -20.16
CA TYR A 238 -6.20 -9.62 -20.27
C TYR A 238 -5.21 -9.17 -21.33
N LYS A 239 -5.41 -7.94 -21.83
CA LYS A 239 -4.39 -7.17 -22.57
C LYS A 239 -3.86 -6.07 -21.68
N ALA A 240 -2.55 -5.97 -21.55
CA ALA A 240 -1.88 -4.92 -20.81
C ALA A 240 -1.59 -3.73 -21.73
N VAL A 241 -2.14 -2.55 -21.41
CA VAL A 241 -1.94 -1.32 -22.18
C VAL A 241 -1.03 -0.38 -21.38
N ASP A 242 0.16 -0.11 -21.89
CA ASP A 242 1.12 0.81 -21.29
C ASP A 242 0.72 2.27 -21.57
N LEU A 243 0.47 3.03 -20.50
CA LEU A 243 0.16 4.47 -20.60
C LEU A 243 1.43 5.36 -20.63
N SER A 244 2.62 4.75 -20.64
CA SER A 244 3.91 5.45 -20.55
C SER A 244 4.06 6.30 -19.27
N LEU A 245 3.47 5.82 -18.18
CA LEU A 245 3.50 6.44 -16.86
C LEU A 245 4.38 5.61 -15.93
N PRO A 246 5.65 5.98 -15.70
CA PRO A 246 6.51 5.27 -14.79
C PRO A 246 6.02 5.44 -13.35
N ASN A 247 6.17 4.39 -12.54
CA ASN A 247 5.90 4.37 -11.11
C ASN A 247 7.11 3.81 -10.36
N ASN A 248 8.18 4.59 -10.31
CA ASN A 248 9.40 4.19 -9.64
C ASN A 248 9.27 4.41 -8.14
N ALA A 249 9.57 3.36 -7.35
CA ALA A 249 9.71 3.50 -5.92
C ALA A 249 11.16 3.78 -5.55
N THR A 250 11.38 4.79 -4.72
CA THR A 250 12.68 5.18 -4.16
C THR A 250 12.57 5.26 -2.64
N ILE A 251 13.69 5.23 -1.93
CA ILE A 251 13.75 5.66 -0.54
C ILE A 251 14.45 7.01 -0.45
N LEU A 252 14.02 7.82 0.52
CA LEU A 252 14.46 9.19 0.68
C LEU A 252 15.38 9.29 1.89
N PHE A 253 16.55 9.84 1.69
CA PHE A 253 17.55 10.06 2.73
C PHE A 253 17.57 11.51 3.18
N ASP A 254 17.72 11.74 4.48
CA ASP A 254 18.12 13.05 4.99
C ASP A 254 19.39 13.51 4.25
N LYS A 255 19.45 14.78 3.86
CA LYS A 255 20.56 15.32 3.08
C LYS A 255 21.93 15.23 3.76
N SER A 256 21.95 15.09 5.09
CA SER A 256 23.18 14.84 5.85
C SER A 256 23.71 13.41 5.68
N GLN A 257 22.91 12.49 5.07
CA GLN A 257 23.20 11.05 4.99
C GLN A 257 23.74 10.61 3.64
N THR A 258 24.45 11.47 2.91
CA THR A 258 24.97 11.20 1.55
C THR A 258 25.86 9.94 1.50
N GLU A 259 26.64 9.67 2.54
CA GLU A 259 27.48 8.46 2.59
C GLU A 259 26.63 7.19 2.68
N LEU A 260 25.60 7.18 3.53
CA LEU A 260 24.65 6.06 3.66
C LEU A 260 23.87 5.84 2.37
N LEU A 261 23.42 6.91 1.72
CA LEU A 261 22.75 6.85 0.42
C LEU A 261 23.65 6.18 -0.64
N ASN A 262 24.92 6.60 -0.73
CA ASN A 262 25.86 6.04 -1.68
C ASN A 262 26.15 4.55 -1.40
N LYS A 263 26.31 4.17 -0.14
CA LYS A 263 26.46 2.77 0.27
C LYS A 263 25.22 1.95 -0.12
N PHE A 264 24.03 2.44 0.21
CA PHE A 264 22.79 1.76 -0.12
C PHE A 264 22.63 1.55 -1.65
N ASN A 265 22.89 2.60 -2.44
CA ASN A 265 22.81 2.51 -3.90
C ASN A 265 23.77 1.45 -4.48
N LYS A 266 25.01 1.34 -3.96
CA LYS A 266 25.95 0.28 -4.34
C LYS A 266 25.41 -1.12 -4.00
N GLY A 267 24.84 -1.29 -2.80
CA GLY A 267 24.22 -2.56 -2.44
C GLY A 267 23.01 -2.91 -3.31
N LEU A 268 22.21 -1.91 -3.70
CA LEU A 268 21.11 -2.09 -4.63
C LEU A 268 21.58 -2.52 -6.03
N GLU A 269 22.67 -1.93 -6.54
CA GLU A 269 23.30 -2.34 -7.79
C GLU A 269 23.83 -3.77 -7.72
N GLU A 270 24.44 -4.13 -6.58
CA GLU A 270 24.98 -5.48 -6.38
C GLU A 270 23.89 -6.55 -6.42
N ILE A 271 22.76 -6.35 -5.71
CA ILE A 271 21.67 -7.33 -5.74
C ILE A 271 20.99 -7.44 -7.12
N LYS A 272 20.98 -6.35 -7.91
CA LYS A 272 20.51 -6.37 -9.30
C LYS A 272 21.47 -7.15 -10.19
N LYS A 273 22.78 -6.98 -10.02
CA LYS A 273 23.82 -7.63 -10.80
C LYS A 273 23.94 -9.13 -10.54
N ASN A 274 23.78 -9.57 -9.30
CA ASN A 274 23.95 -10.96 -8.90
C ASN A 274 22.66 -11.79 -8.98
N GLY A 275 21.52 -11.22 -9.46
CA GLY A 275 20.25 -11.90 -9.65
C GLY A 275 19.41 -12.06 -8.37
N GLN A 276 19.86 -11.52 -7.22
CA GLN A 276 19.08 -11.59 -6.00
C GLN A 276 17.80 -10.74 -6.09
N TYR A 277 17.86 -9.60 -6.78
CA TYR A 277 16.69 -8.77 -7.08
C TYR A 277 15.61 -9.56 -7.80
N ASP A 278 15.97 -10.27 -8.88
CA ASP A 278 15.04 -11.07 -9.69
C ASP A 278 14.43 -12.20 -8.87
N THR A 279 15.24 -12.83 -8.00
CA THR A 279 14.76 -13.86 -7.07
C THR A 279 13.69 -13.33 -6.11
N ILE A 280 13.89 -12.13 -5.56
CA ILE A 280 12.91 -11.48 -4.69
C ILE A 280 11.66 -11.11 -5.50
N GLN A 281 11.82 -10.58 -6.70
CA GLN A 281 10.71 -10.22 -7.58
C GLN A 281 9.85 -11.46 -7.92
N LYS A 282 10.49 -12.56 -8.28
CA LYS A 282 9.81 -13.83 -8.55
C LYS A 282 9.07 -14.38 -7.33
N LYS A 283 9.62 -14.23 -6.12
CA LYS A 283 8.95 -14.61 -4.87
C LYS A 283 7.59 -13.92 -4.71
N TRP A 284 7.49 -12.64 -5.10
CA TRP A 284 6.30 -11.81 -4.84
C TRP A 284 5.29 -11.82 -5.99
N PHE A 285 5.74 -11.99 -7.22
CA PHE A 285 4.91 -11.77 -8.42
C PHE A 285 4.93 -12.95 -9.39
N GLY A 286 5.62 -14.04 -9.06
CA GLY A 286 5.82 -15.16 -10.00
C GLY A 286 6.78 -14.81 -11.14
N ASP A 287 6.71 -15.58 -12.21
CA ASP A 287 7.48 -15.29 -13.43
C ASP A 287 6.82 -14.12 -14.17
N ILE A 288 7.45 -12.94 -14.08
CA ILE A 288 7.06 -11.74 -14.83
C ILE A 288 7.87 -11.79 -16.15
N SER A 289 7.36 -12.50 -17.13
CA SER A 289 7.90 -12.52 -18.49
C SER A 289 6.93 -11.85 -19.44
#